data_3d09174d700eb7440e4864cbf7e53a7c
#
_entry.id   3d09174d700eb7440e4864cbf7e53a7c
#
_cell.length_a   1.000
_cell.length_b   1.000
_cell.length_c   1.000
_cell.angle_alpha   90.00
_cell.angle_beta   90.00
_cell.angle_gamma   90.00
#
_symmetry.space_group_name_H-M   'P 1'
#
loop_
_entity.id
_entity.type
_entity.pdbx_description
1 polymer ?
#
loop_
_entity_poly.entity_id
_entity_poly.type
_entity_poly.pdbx_seq_one_letter_code
_entity_poly.pdbx_strand_id
1 'polypeptide(L)'
;MPLTDSASVAVTRLKLSLAARDSGFLQIHAETCQEVLDSILMAYRIGEDSRVLLPVMVNLDGFYLSFTREPVVLPEAEEVRSFLPPYRPSHAAFSASKPMAQGIAVLGGGIYSYFRYQMQLAARNALAVHEEAAASFESVFGRRYGLIDGYRLDDADYVL
;
A
#
# COMPACT_ATOMS: atom_id res chain seq x y z
N MET A 1 26.73 -21.03 -15.90
CA MET A 1 26.29 -20.78 -14.53
C MET A 1 24.78 -20.63 -14.60
N PRO A 2 23.99 -21.50 -14.04
CA PRO A 2 22.54 -21.47 -14.25
C PRO A 2 21.91 -20.27 -13.52
N LEU A 3 21.16 -19.48 -14.27
CA LEU A 3 20.35 -18.33 -13.81
C LEU A 3 19.15 -18.73 -12.92
N THR A 4 19.15 -19.96 -12.41
CA THR A 4 17.96 -20.57 -11.82
C THR A 4 17.72 -20.22 -10.36
N ASP A 5 18.73 -19.77 -9.60
CA ASP A 5 18.53 -19.62 -8.14
C ASP A 5 17.99 -18.24 -7.74
N SER A 6 18.37 -17.16 -8.40
CA SER A 6 17.88 -15.82 -8.06
C SER A 6 16.41 -15.61 -8.45
N ALA A 7 16.02 -16.05 -9.63
CA ALA A 7 14.64 -15.95 -10.10
C ALA A 7 13.68 -16.83 -9.28
N SER A 8 14.09 -18.04 -8.88
CA SER A 8 13.28 -18.92 -8.06
C SER A 8 13.06 -18.38 -6.65
N VAL A 9 14.07 -17.72 -6.08
CA VAL A 9 13.97 -17.07 -4.76
C VAL A 9 13.07 -15.85 -4.82
N ALA A 10 13.17 -14.99 -5.85
CA ALA A 10 12.30 -13.85 -6.02
C ALA A 10 10.83 -14.27 -6.21
N VAL A 11 10.56 -15.27 -7.05
CA VAL A 11 9.21 -15.84 -7.25
C VAL A 11 8.65 -16.44 -5.96
N THR A 12 9.48 -17.08 -5.14
CA THR A 12 9.01 -17.66 -3.87
C THR A 12 8.64 -16.58 -2.84
N ARG A 13 9.34 -15.46 -2.81
CA ARG A 13 9.06 -14.34 -1.91
C ARG A 13 7.80 -13.59 -2.29
N LEU A 14 7.59 -13.34 -3.57
CA LEU A 14 6.34 -12.77 -4.08
C LEU A 14 5.12 -13.67 -3.81
N LYS A 15 5.29 -14.98 -3.71
CA LYS A 15 4.19 -15.90 -3.42
C LYS A 15 3.49 -15.64 -2.09
N LEU A 16 4.20 -15.21 -1.06
CA LEU A 16 3.60 -14.94 0.25
C LEU A 16 2.67 -13.72 0.20
N SER A 17 3.11 -12.62 -0.39
CA SER A 17 2.28 -11.42 -0.54
C SER A 17 1.16 -11.64 -1.55
N LEU A 18 1.43 -12.33 -2.66
CA LEU A 18 0.41 -12.69 -3.66
C LEU A 18 -0.64 -13.67 -3.11
N ALA A 19 -0.29 -14.52 -2.17
CA ALA A 19 -1.27 -15.37 -1.49
C ALA A 19 -2.29 -14.57 -0.67
N ALA A 20 -1.92 -13.36 -0.22
CA ALA A 20 -2.80 -12.45 0.49
C ALA A 20 -3.60 -11.49 -0.40
N ARG A 21 -3.47 -11.56 -1.75
CA ARG A 21 -4.12 -10.62 -2.68
C ARG A 21 -5.65 -10.55 -2.55
N ASP A 22 -6.27 -11.66 -2.18
CA ASP A 22 -7.74 -11.75 -2.04
C ASP A 22 -8.24 -11.44 -0.62
N SER A 23 -7.34 -11.07 0.29
CA SER A 23 -7.69 -10.78 1.69
C SER A 23 -8.33 -9.40 1.88
N GLY A 24 -8.21 -8.51 0.91
CA GLY A 24 -8.70 -7.12 0.96
C GLY A 24 -7.65 -6.09 1.35
N PHE A 25 -6.40 -6.51 1.54
CA PHE A 25 -5.27 -5.59 1.69
C PHE A 25 -4.90 -4.98 0.34
N LEU A 26 -4.63 -3.68 0.33
CA LEU A 26 -3.85 -3.05 -0.72
C LEU A 26 -2.38 -3.46 -0.55
N GLN A 27 -1.67 -3.66 -1.65
CA GLN A 27 -0.27 -4.08 -1.60
C GLN A 27 0.61 -3.10 -2.38
N ILE A 28 1.63 -2.60 -1.71
CA ILE A 28 2.70 -1.78 -2.30
C ILE A 28 3.98 -2.61 -2.24
N HIS A 29 4.72 -2.66 -3.34
CA HIS A 29 6.00 -3.36 -3.43
C HIS A 29 7.11 -2.34 -3.60
N ALA A 30 8.02 -2.25 -2.63
CA ALA A 30 9.12 -1.31 -2.63
C ALA A 30 10.40 -1.95 -3.17
N GLU A 31 11.17 -1.20 -3.96
CA GLU A 31 12.43 -1.64 -4.60
C GLU A 31 13.69 -1.11 -3.92
N THR A 32 13.60 -0.01 -3.16
CA THR A 32 14.71 0.62 -2.45
C THR A 32 14.39 0.88 -0.99
N CYS A 33 15.41 1.06 -0.14
CA CYS A 33 15.20 1.41 1.27
C CYS A 33 14.48 2.76 1.44
N GLN A 34 14.73 3.72 0.54
CA GLN A 34 14.00 5.00 0.54
C GLN A 34 12.52 4.78 0.22
N GLU A 35 12.25 3.96 -0.77
CA GLU A 35 10.88 3.65 -1.16
C GLU A 35 10.10 2.91 -0.07
N VAL A 36 10.76 2.05 0.72
CA VAL A 36 10.10 1.43 1.89
C VAL A 36 9.62 2.49 2.87
N LEU A 37 10.48 3.47 3.21
CA LEU A 37 10.12 4.56 4.11
C LEU A 37 8.97 5.40 3.55
N ASP A 38 9.08 5.80 2.31
CA ASP A 38 8.12 6.66 1.63
C ASP A 38 6.78 5.95 1.43
N SER A 39 6.82 4.65 1.07
CA SER A 39 5.62 3.81 0.93
C SER A 39 4.85 3.64 2.24
N ILE A 40 5.51 3.66 3.40
CA ILE A 40 4.81 3.65 4.69
C ILE A 40 3.98 4.92 4.86
N LEU A 41 4.53 6.09 4.54
CA LEU A 41 3.79 7.36 4.59
C LEU A 41 2.63 7.36 3.60
N MET A 42 2.86 6.89 2.37
CA MET A 42 1.83 6.73 1.34
C MET A 42 0.73 5.76 1.80
N ALA A 43 1.11 4.65 2.44
CA ALA A 43 0.17 3.64 2.93
C ALA A 43 -0.81 4.22 3.96
N TYR A 44 -0.33 5.03 4.90
CA TYR A 44 -1.21 5.75 5.83
C TYR A 44 -2.12 6.73 5.11
N ARG A 45 -1.58 7.53 4.19
CA ARG A 45 -2.35 8.51 3.44
C ARG A 45 -3.48 7.88 2.65
N ILE A 46 -3.22 6.74 2.00
CA ILE A 46 -4.18 6.02 1.16
C ILE A 46 -5.14 5.21 2.03
N GLY A 47 -4.62 4.44 2.97
CA GLY A 47 -5.43 3.53 3.79
C GLY A 47 -6.42 4.23 4.72
N GLU A 48 -6.09 5.44 5.18
CA GLU A 48 -6.95 6.24 6.06
C GLU A 48 -7.92 7.17 5.30
N ASP A 49 -7.82 7.24 3.97
CA ASP A 49 -8.78 8.02 3.17
C ASP A 49 -10.19 7.42 3.29
N SER A 50 -11.18 8.26 3.55
CA SER A 50 -12.57 7.84 3.77
C SER A 50 -13.21 7.11 2.59
N ARG A 51 -12.66 7.25 1.38
CA ARG A 51 -13.09 6.56 0.16
C ARG A 51 -12.51 5.15 0.06
N VAL A 52 -11.49 4.84 0.88
CA VAL A 52 -10.73 3.59 0.84
C VAL A 52 -10.94 2.78 2.11
N LEU A 53 -10.42 3.21 3.24
CA LEU A 53 -10.51 2.53 4.55
C LEU A 53 -10.17 1.02 4.47
N LEU A 54 -9.13 0.69 3.71
CA LEU A 54 -8.59 -0.66 3.60
C LEU A 54 -7.20 -0.73 4.21
N PRO A 55 -6.84 -1.84 4.82
CA PRO A 55 -5.48 -2.04 5.29
C PRO A 55 -4.51 -2.09 4.11
N VAL A 56 -3.32 -1.55 4.32
CA VAL A 56 -2.25 -1.52 3.33
C VAL A 56 -1.07 -2.33 3.81
N MET A 57 -0.52 -3.15 2.94
CA MET A 57 0.68 -3.95 3.17
C MET A 57 1.81 -3.37 2.33
N VAL A 58 2.88 -2.94 2.98
CA VAL A 58 4.12 -2.55 2.30
C VAL A 58 5.04 -3.76 2.28
N ASN A 59 5.32 -4.25 1.08
CA ASN A 59 6.17 -5.42 0.84
C ASN A 59 7.58 -4.95 0.47
N LEU A 60 8.55 -5.54 1.10
CA LEU A 60 9.96 -5.35 0.76
C LEU A 60 10.61 -6.71 0.50
N ASP A 61 11.62 -6.75 -0.34
CA ASP A 61 12.36 -7.97 -0.59
C ASP A 61 13.15 -8.35 0.66
N GLY A 62 12.85 -9.52 1.17
CA GLY A 62 13.62 -10.11 2.24
C GLY A 62 14.97 -10.58 1.70
N PHE A 63 16.06 -10.19 2.27
CA PHE A 63 17.44 -10.35 1.92
C PHE A 63 18.02 -9.14 1.19
N TYR A 64 17.50 -8.73 0.03
CA TYR A 64 18.05 -7.58 -0.70
C TYR A 64 17.78 -6.26 0.02
N LEU A 65 16.56 -6.01 0.49
CA LEU A 65 16.22 -4.79 1.22
C LEU A 65 16.37 -4.95 2.73
N SER A 66 16.07 -6.12 3.28
CA SER A 66 16.11 -6.33 4.73
C SER A 66 17.52 -6.50 5.32
N PHE A 67 18.52 -6.83 4.50
CA PHE A 67 19.92 -7.01 4.93
C PHE A 67 20.87 -5.94 4.40
N THR A 68 20.53 -5.25 3.35
CA THR A 68 21.33 -4.14 2.82
C THR A 68 21.19 -2.91 3.72
N ARG A 69 22.18 -2.03 3.62
CA ARG A 69 22.18 -0.74 4.27
C ARG A 69 22.36 0.32 3.19
N GLU A 70 21.35 1.12 3.00
CA GLU A 70 21.36 2.22 2.06
C GLU A 70 21.09 3.52 2.82
N PRO A 71 21.68 4.64 2.39
CA PRO A 71 21.32 5.94 2.94
C PRO A 71 19.88 6.26 2.55
N VAL A 72 19.12 6.77 3.50
CA VAL A 72 17.75 7.27 3.29
C VAL A 72 17.65 8.71 3.75
N VAL A 73 16.86 9.50 3.05
CA VAL A 73 16.51 10.87 3.45
C VAL A 73 15.32 10.78 4.39
N LEU A 74 15.55 11.08 5.66
CA LEU A 74 14.49 11.16 6.65
C LEU A 74 13.73 12.48 6.48
N PRO A 75 12.41 12.45 6.39
CA PRO A 75 11.61 13.66 6.32
C PRO A 75 11.60 14.39 7.67
N GLU A 76 11.48 15.70 7.64
CA GLU A 76 11.26 16.51 8.85
C GLU A 76 9.85 16.28 9.40
N ALA A 77 9.72 16.37 10.72
CA ALA A 77 8.43 16.10 11.38
C ALA A 77 7.30 17.01 10.88
N GLU A 78 7.63 18.24 10.46
CA GLU A 78 6.65 19.20 9.93
C GLU A 78 6.18 18.79 8.53
N GLU A 79 7.07 18.31 7.68
CA GLU A 79 6.74 17.75 6.36
C GLU A 79 5.79 16.56 6.50
N VAL A 80 6.10 15.64 7.43
CA VAL A 80 5.21 14.50 7.72
C VAL A 80 3.84 14.96 8.20
N ARG A 81 3.77 15.96 9.09
CA ARG A 81 2.48 16.50 9.57
C ARG A 81 1.69 17.18 8.45
N SER A 82 2.36 17.84 7.51
CA SER A 82 1.69 18.47 6.37
C SER A 82 1.12 17.45 5.41
N PHE A 83 1.82 16.34 5.21
CA PHE A 83 1.40 15.24 4.34
C PHE A 83 0.34 14.34 5.00
N LEU A 84 0.52 14.00 6.27
CA LEU A 84 -0.40 13.14 7.06
C LEU A 84 -1.17 13.99 8.08
N PRO A 85 -2.35 14.50 7.72
CA PRO A 85 -3.21 15.18 8.70
C PRO A 85 -3.65 14.21 9.80
N PRO A 86 -4.00 14.70 10.99
CA PRO A 86 -4.50 13.84 12.06
C PRO A 86 -5.67 12.97 11.62
N TYR A 87 -5.57 11.67 11.83
CA TYR A 87 -6.63 10.73 11.48
C TYR A 87 -7.93 11.07 12.25
N ARG A 88 -9.03 11.13 11.52
CA ARG A 88 -10.37 11.33 12.09
C ARG A 88 -11.25 10.17 11.63
N PRO A 89 -11.64 9.26 12.55
CA PRO A 89 -12.51 8.15 12.20
C PRO A 89 -13.87 8.68 11.69
N SER A 90 -14.21 8.33 10.45
CA SER A 90 -15.43 8.78 9.78
C SER A 90 -16.65 7.90 10.08
N HIS A 91 -16.44 6.63 10.41
CA HIS A 91 -17.52 5.65 10.54
C HIS A 91 -17.73 5.15 11.95
N ALA A 92 -16.67 4.88 12.69
CA ALA A 92 -16.76 4.36 14.04
C ALA A 92 -15.56 4.76 14.87
N ALA A 93 -15.80 5.19 16.09
CA ALA A 93 -14.78 5.39 17.09
C ALA A 93 -15.20 4.64 18.36
N PHE A 94 -14.25 3.98 19.01
CA PHE A 94 -14.50 3.38 20.30
C PHE A 94 -14.84 4.49 21.31
N SER A 95 -16.04 4.42 21.89
CA SER A 95 -16.50 5.40 22.88
C SER A 95 -17.38 4.73 23.91
N ALA A 96 -17.03 4.84 25.18
CA ALA A 96 -17.85 4.33 26.27
C ALA A 96 -19.20 5.07 26.40
N SER A 97 -19.29 6.33 25.97
CA SER A 97 -20.51 7.12 25.97
C SER A 97 -21.45 6.83 24.80
N LYS A 98 -20.92 6.20 23.73
CA LYS A 98 -21.69 5.77 22.55
C LYS A 98 -21.27 4.34 22.18
N PRO A 99 -21.68 3.34 23.00
CA PRO A 99 -21.27 1.96 22.73
C PRO A 99 -21.87 1.46 21.43
N MET A 100 -21.05 0.78 20.61
CA MET A 100 -21.48 0.16 19.39
C MET A 100 -20.83 -1.22 19.24
N ALA A 101 -21.54 -2.13 18.62
CA ALA A 101 -21.00 -3.41 18.20
C ALA A 101 -20.39 -3.29 16.79
N GLN A 102 -19.16 -3.70 16.66
CA GLN A 102 -18.49 -3.86 15.36
C GLN A 102 -18.14 -5.33 15.17
N GLY A 103 -18.39 -5.83 14.00
CA GLY A 103 -18.21 -7.23 13.68
C GLY A 103 -19.55 -7.97 13.64
N ILE A 104 -19.97 -8.33 12.45
CA ILE A 104 -21.18 -9.09 12.21
C ILE A 104 -20.75 -10.53 11.91
N ALA A 105 -21.38 -11.49 12.57
CA ALA A 105 -21.30 -12.87 12.15
C ALA A 105 -22.01 -13.01 10.80
N VAL A 106 -21.25 -13.15 9.73
CA VAL A 106 -21.80 -13.32 8.38
C VAL A 106 -22.05 -14.80 8.15
N LEU A 107 -23.26 -15.24 8.45
CA LEU A 107 -23.68 -16.62 8.29
C LEU A 107 -24.32 -16.84 6.91
N GLY A 108 -23.50 -16.82 5.87
CA GLY A 108 -23.89 -17.17 4.50
C GLY A 108 -24.63 -16.12 3.68
N GLY A 109 -24.79 -16.38 2.39
CA GLY A 109 -25.66 -15.63 1.48
C GLY A 109 -25.21 -14.26 1.02
N GLY A 110 -26.17 -13.41 0.65
CA GLY A 110 -25.94 -12.15 -0.04
C GLY A 110 -25.19 -11.08 0.73
N ILE A 111 -25.22 -11.09 2.08
CA ILE A 111 -24.53 -10.09 2.91
C ILE A 111 -23.02 -10.16 2.74
N TYR A 112 -22.44 -11.37 2.69
CA TYR A 112 -21.01 -11.54 2.46
C TYR A 112 -20.58 -11.03 1.08
N SER A 113 -21.36 -11.34 0.05
CA SER A 113 -21.11 -10.85 -1.31
C SER A 113 -21.18 -9.32 -1.38
N TYR A 114 -22.08 -8.70 -0.62
CA TYR A 114 -22.16 -7.25 -0.53
C TYR A 114 -20.90 -6.65 0.12
N PHE A 115 -20.39 -7.22 1.21
CA PHE A 115 -19.15 -6.75 1.83
C PHE A 115 -17.95 -6.90 0.88
N ARG A 116 -17.85 -8.03 0.16
CA ARG A 116 -16.81 -8.23 -0.86
C ARG A 116 -16.93 -7.20 -1.99
N TYR A 117 -18.13 -6.87 -2.40
CA TYR A 117 -18.36 -5.83 -3.39
C TYR A 117 -17.92 -4.45 -2.90
N GLN A 118 -18.25 -4.08 -1.65
CA GLN A 118 -17.80 -2.81 -1.06
C GLN A 118 -16.27 -2.74 -0.96
N MET A 119 -15.61 -3.82 -0.57
CA MET A 119 -14.14 -3.90 -0.57
C MET A 119 -13.56 -3.69 -1.98
N GLN A 120 -14.17 -4.27 -3.00
CA GLN A 120 -13.75 -4.09 -4.39
C GLN A 120 -13.94 -2.64 -4.87
N LEU A 121 -15.01 -1.97 -4.47
CA LEU A 121 -15.21 -0.55 -4.76
C LEU A 121 -14.15 0.31 -4.07
N ALA A 122 -13.87 0.06 -2.81
CA ALA A 122 -12.82 0.75 -2.06
C ALA A 122 -11.43 0.55 -2.69
N ALA A 123 -11.11 -0.67 -3.12
CA ALA A 123 -9.86 -0.96 -3.82
C ALA A 123 -9.76 -0.22 -5.17
N ARG A 124 -10.86 -0.06 -5.90
CA ARG A 124 -10.90 0.76 -7.12
C ARG A 124 -10.70 2.25 -6.82
N ASN A 125 -11.32 2.76 -5.76
CA ASN A 125 -11.13 4.14 -5.32
C ASN A 125 -9.67 4.41 -4.93
N ALA A 126 -8.98 3.41 -4.38
CA ALA A 126 -7.58 3.51 -3.99
C ALA A 126 -6.66 3.91 -5.16
N LEU A 127 -6.99 3.59 -6.41
CA LEU A 127 -6.22 4.00 -7.58
C LEU A 127 -6.20 5.54 -7.73
N ALA A 128 -7.36 6.17 -7.65
CA ALA A 128 -7.45 7.63 -7.73
C ALA A 128 -6.85 8.30 -6.49
N VAL A 129 -7.08 7.74 -5.30
CA VAL A 129 -6.49 8.25 -4.05
C VAL A 129 -4.97 8.14 -4.07
N HIS A 130 -4.42 7.08 -4.66
CA HIS A 130 -2.97 6.93 -4.85
C HIS A 130 -2.39 8.06 -5.71
N GLU A 131 -3.00 8.39 -6.84
CA GLU A 131 -2.53 9.49 -7.71
C GLU A 131 -2.57 10.84 -6.99
N GLU A 132 -3.64 11.12 -6.25
CA GLU A 132 -3.74 12.33 -5.42
C GLU A 132 -2.65 12.36 -4.33
N ALA A 133 -2.42 11.23 -3.66
CA ALA A 133 -1.40 11.07 -2.64
C ALA A 133 0.01 11.22 -3.24
N ALA A 134 0.29 10.64 -4.41
CA ALA A 134 1.56 10.73 -5.10
C ALA A 134 1.89 12.17 -5.52
N ALA A 135 0.90 12.93 -6.03
CA ALA A 135 1.07 14.34 -6.35
C ALA A 135 1.32 15.19 -5.10
N SER A 136 0.60 14.92 -4.00
CA SER A 136 0.84 15.58 -2.71
C SER A 136 2.21 15.23 -2.14
N PHE A 137 2.63 13.97 -2.24
CA PHE A 137 3.94 13.51 -1.80
C PHE A 137 5.06 14.20 -2.56
N GLU A 138 4.94 14.29 -3.89
CA GLU A 138 5.88 15.01 -4.74
C GLU A 138 6.01 16.48 -4.34
N SER A 139 4.90 17.17 -4.03
CA SER A 139 4.93 18.58 -3.64
C SER A 139 5.62 18.82 -2.30
N VAL A 140 5.58 17.86 -1.36
CA VAL A 140 6.18 17.99 -0.02
C VAL A 140 7.61 17.47 0.00
N PHE A 141 7.87 16.30 -0.61
CA PHE A 141 9.14 15.59 -0.50
C PHE A 141 9.98 15.57 -1.78
N GLY A 142 9.45 16.10 -2.90
CA GLY A 142 10.15 16.17 -4.19
C GLY A 142 10.32 14.80 -4.87
N ARG A 143 9.65 13.75 -4.40
CA ARG A 143 9.67 12.41 -4.98
C ARG A 143 8.25 11.98 -5.33
N ARG A 144 8.10 11.24 -6.42
CA ARG A 144 6.80 10.73 -6.87
C ARG A 144 6.89 9.23 -7.13
N TYR A 145 5.86 8.52 -6.70
CA TYR A 145 5.72 7.09 -6.91
C TYR A 145 4.45 6.83 -7.72
N GLY A 146 4.64 6.22 -8.88
CA GLY A 146 3.53 5.80 -9.75
C GLY A 146 2.89 4.49 -9.28
N LEU A 147 1.81 4.09 -9.96
CA LEU A 147 1.23 2.75 -9.76
C LEU A 147 2.16 1.66 -10.31
N ILE A 148 2.90 1.99 -11.34
CA ILE A 148 3.90 1.14 -12.00
C ILE A 148 5.01 2.06 -12.47
N ASP A 149 6.25 1.69 -12.19
CA ASP A 149 7.42 2.39 -12.71
C ASP A 149 8.01 1.63 -13.90
N GLY A 150 8.34 2.38 -14.95
CA GLY A 150 8.94 1.83 -16.15
C GLY A 150 10.46 1.98 -16.14
N TYR A 151 11.17 0.90 -16.39
CA TYR A 151 12.63 0.91 -16.55
C TYR A 151 13.03 0.54 -17.96
N ARG A 152 13.78 1.42 -18.64
CA ARG A 152 14.29 1.22 -20.02
C ARG A 152 13.20 0.90 -21.05
N LEU A 153 12.10 1.66 -21.03
CA LEU A 153 10.98 1.45 -21.96
C LEU A 153 11.10 2.22 -23.27
N ASP A 154 12.02 3.19 -23.38
CA ASP A 154 12.08 4.13 -24.50
C ASP A 154 12.36 3.46 -25.87
N ASP A 155 13.06 2.33 -25.85
CA ASP A 155 13.45 1.57 -27.05
C ASP A 155 13.06 0.08 -26.94
N ALA A 156 12.14 -0.25 -26.07
CA ALA A 156 11.73 -1.64 -25.81
C ALA A 156 10.74 -2.15 -26.84
N ASP A 157 11.12 -3.19 -27.60
CA ASP A 157 10.18 -3.95 -28.44
C ASP A 157 9.29 -4.90 -27.62
N TYR A 158 9.75 -5.30 -26.44
CA TYR A 158 9.05 -6.20 -25.53
C TYR A 158 9.18 -5.70 -24.08
N VAL A 159 8.10 -5.78 -23.33
CA VAL A 159 8.04 -5.45 -21.91
C VAL A 159 7.66 -6.70 -21.13
N LEU A 160 8.41 -7.00 -20.07
CA LEU A 160 8.19 -8.15 -19.18
C LEU A 160 7.64 -7.71 -17.84
#